data_3b642586064158753814110e28f52df6
#
_entry.id   3b642586064158753814110e28f52df6
#
_cell.length_a   1.000
_cell.length_b   1.000
_cell.length_c   1.000
_cell.angle_alpha   90.00
_cell.angle_beta   90.00
_cell.angle_gamma   90.00
#
_symmetry.space_group_name_H-M   'P 1'
#
loop_
_entity.id
_entity.type
_entity.pdbx_description
1 polymer ?
#
loop_
_entity_poly.entity_id
_entity_poly.type
_entity_poly.pdbx_seq_one_letter_code
_entity_poly.pdbx_strand_id
1 'polypeptide(L)'
;MTSTPLPAAIGALIRPPALTLLQIAVAASTGPDGEVDAETLALMARQVEEGLLDPLLPADAWPALAEGLMGAVPSRMLRVLRACGALGRLLPELEALFGVPQSADDPPSVDLGEHVLRCVDEAARQQAPLAVRCALLLSQVGKADSPPEHLPFHYRHMERGLPRIQAIAGRLGLPADCVDLAVLALHELERVHRAAEMRAGSLVAMLERVDAFARPGRFNDLLAVCACDYRAYPGRASRSYPKAVLLQRAAQACAGLGEAEITSDALREARALAVADALGSARWGD
;
A
#
# COMPACT_ATOMS: atom_id res chain seq x y z
N MET A 1 32.53 -8.73 42.00
CA MET A 1 32.51 -9.69 40.88
C MET A 1 32.33 -8.89 39.60
N THR A 2 33.43 -8.64 38.91
CA THR A 2 33.43 -7.84 37.66
C THR A 2 33.02 -8.77 36.53
N SER A 3 31.84 -8.51 35.97
CA SER A 3 31.34 -9.20 34.80
C SER A 3 32.22 -8.81 33.59
N THR A 4 32.96 -9.74 33.04
CA THR A 4 33.77 -9.55 31.83
C THR A 4 32.81 -9.39 30.65
N PRO A 5 32.88 -8.31 29.84
CA PRO A 5 32.03 -8.18 28.67
C PRO A 5 32.37 -9.29 27.68
N LEU A 6 31.33 -9.93 27.14
CA LEU A 6 31.46 -10.91 26.03
C LEU A 6 32.19 -10.27 24.85
N PRO A 7 33.09 -11.03 24.18
CA PRO A 7 33.74 -10.50 22.98
C PRO A 7 32.73 -10.06 21.93
N ALA A 8 32.96 -8.90 21.30
CA ALA A 8 32.07 -8.30 20.29
C ALA A 8 31.67 -9.26 19.12
N ALA A 9 32.56 -10.23 18.82
CA ALA A 9 32.30 -11.26 17.80
C ALA A 9 31.21 -12.28 18.20
N ILE A 10 30.98 -12.50 19.51
CA ILE A 10 29.92 -13.41 20.00
C ILE A 10 28.59 -12.65 20.09
N GLY A 11 28.61 -11.35 20.40
CA GLY A 11 27.42 -10.50 20.38
C GLY A 11 26.78 -10.36 19.00
N ALA A 12 27.59 -10.41 17.94
CA ALA A 12 27.12 -10.39 16.54
C ALA A 12 26.45 -11.70 16.09
N LEU A 13 26.66 -12.82 16.81
CA LEU A 13 26.06 -14.13 16.52
C LEU A 13 24.73 -14.37 17.24
N ILE A 14 24.43 -13.59 18.29
CA ILE A 14 23.17 -13.69 19.02
C ILE A 14 22.21 -12.64 18.44
N ARG A 15 21.29 -13.09 17.58
CA ARG A 15 20.24 -12.23 17.07
C ARG A 15 19.36 -11.74 18.24
N PRO A 16 18.98 -10.44 18.25
CA PRO A 16 18.03 -9.96 19.26
C PRO A 16 16.75 -10.80 19.22
N PRO A 17 16.20 -11.24 20.35
CA PRO A 17 14.99 -12.06 20.39
C PRO A 17 13.81 -11.42 19.62
N ALA A 18 13.69 -10.09 19.64
CA ALA A 18 12.72 -9.34 18.85
C ALA A 18 12.83 -9.61 17.35
N LEU A 19 14.06 -9.68 16.82
CA LEU A 19 14.29 -9.98 15.40
C LEU A 19 13.95 -11.44 15.07
N THR A 20 14.18 -12.37 16.01
CA THR A 20 13.78 -13.78 15.84
C THR A 20 12.26 -13.89 15.73
N LEU A 21 11.49 -13.16 16.55
CA LEU A 21 10.03 -13.09 16.45
C LEU A 21 9.58 -12.61 15.05
N LEU A 22 10.18 -11.53 14.55
CA LEU A 22 9.88 -11.04 13.20
C LEU A 22 10.22 -12.09 12.13
N GLN A 23 11.33 -12.79 12.25
CA GLN A 23 11.74 -13.82 11.28
C GLN A 23 10.79 -15.02 11.25
N ILE A 24 10.24 -15.44 12.39
CA ILE A 24 9.18 -16.46 12.43
C ILE A 24 7.97 -15.98 11.61
N ALA A 25 7.54 -14.74 11.80
CA ALA A 25 6.44 -14.18 11.04
C ALA A 25 6.77 -14.05 9.53
N VAL A 26 8.00 -13.64 9.18
CA VAL A 26 8.49 -13.58 7.79
C VAL A 26 8.48 -14.97 7.15
N ALA A 27 8.95 -15.99 7.86
CA ALA A 27 8.94 -17.36 7.35
C ALA A 27 7.53 -17.85 6.97
N ALA A 28 6.48 -17.39 7.67
CA ALA A 28 5.10 -17.69 7.31
C ALA A 28 4.71 -17.12 5.94
N SER A 29 5.26 -15.98 5.51
CA SER A 29 4.97 -15.37 4.20
C SER A 29 5.68 -16.05 3.03
N THR A 30 6.79 -16.74 3.27
CA THR A 30 7.66 -17.34 2.26
C THR A 30 7.53 -18.86 2.18
N GLY A 31 7.17 -19.51 3.29
CA GLY A 31 7.06 -20.97 3.39
C GLY A 31 5.84 -21.54 2.66
N PRO A 32 5.92 -22.81 2.22
CA PRO A 32 4.83 -23.46 1.50
C PRO A 32 3.57 -23.60 2.37
N ASP A 33 3.70 -23.97 3.64
CA ASP A 33 2.58 -24.20 4.55
C ASP A 33 2.17 -22.94 5.32
N GLY A 34 3.12 -22.01 5.57
CA GLY A 34 2.87 -20.67 6.14
C GLY A 34 2.18 -20.63 7.49
N GLU A 35 2.04 -21.77 8.16
CA GLU A 35 1.41 -21.88 9.47
C GLU A 35 2.45 -21.83 10.58
N VAL A 36 2.12 -21.11 11.64
CA VAL A 36 2.85 -21.11 12.90
C VAL A 36 1.99 -21.84 13.91
N ASP A 37 2.57 -22.85 14.58
CA ASP A 37 1.82 -23.65 15.55
C ASP A 37 1.37 -22.82 16.76
N ALA A 38 0.35 -23.31 17.46
CA ALA A 38 -0.28 -22.60 18.56
C ALA A 38 0.66 -22.37 19.75
N GLU A 39 1.62 -23.25 20.01
CA GLU A 39 2.58 -23.13 21.10
C GLU A 39 3.59 -22.01 20.79
N THR A 40 4.10 -21.99 19.56
CA THR A 40 4.99 -20.91 19.09
C THR A 40 4.26 -19.56 19.12
N LEU A 41 3.01 -19.46 18.63
CA LEU A 41 2.22 -18.24 18.72
C LEU A 41 1.99 -17.77 20.15
N ALA A 42 1.69 -18.69 21.08
CA ALA A 42 1.50 -18.36 22.49
C ALA A 42 2.82 -17.86 23.13
N LEU A 43 3.96 -18.43 22.73
CA LEU A 43 5.27 -17.94 23.18
C LEU A 43 5.55 -16.53 22.65
N MET A 44 5.31 -16.31 21.35
CA MET A 44 5.47 -14.98 20.73
C MET A 44 4.58 -13.94 21.42
N ALA A 45 3.32 -14.28 21.72
CA ALA A 45 2.40 -13.37 22.40
C ALA A 45 2.91 -12.96 23.79
N ARG A 46 3.37 -13.92 24.59
CA ARG A 46 3.98 -13.63 25.90
C ARG A 46 5.20 -12.72 25.78
N GLN A 47 6.07 -12.97 24.81
CA GLN A 47 7.24 -12.14 24.55
C GLN A 47 6.86 -10.70 24.19
N VAL A 48 5.80 -10.52 23.39
CA VAL A 48 5.28 -9.19 23.06
C VAL A 48 4.71 -8.48 24.27
N GLU A 49 3.94 -9.19 25.12
CA GLU A 49 3.40 -8.67 26.38
C GLU A 49 4.51 -8.25 27.36
N GLU A 50 5.61 -9.01 27.41
CA GLU A 50 6.80 -8.72 28.22
C GLU A 50 7.66 -7.58 27.65
N GLY A 51 7.26 -6.94 26.54
CA GLY A 51 7.96 -5.79 25.96
C GLY A 51 9.17 -6.16 25.10
N LEU A 52 9.26 -7.38 24.59
CA LEU A 52 10.40 -7.83 23.79
C LEU A 52 10.66 -6.99 22.55
N LEU A 53 9.62 -6.35 21.98
CA LEU A 53 9.72 -5.51 20.80
C LEU A 53 10.18 -4.07 21.11
N ASP A 54 10.13 -3.62 22.35
CA ASP A 54 10.42 -2.23 22.73
C ASP A 54 11.85 -1.78 22.38
N PRO A 55 12.89 -2.63 22.50
CA PRO A 55 14.25 -2.27 22.10
C PRO A 55 14.53 -2.41 20.59
N LEU A 56 13.54 -2.83 19.79
CA LEU A 56 13.74 -3.07 18.35
C LEU A 56 13.98 -1.75 17.60
N LEU A 57 15.14 -1.65 16.96
CA LEU A 57 15.48 -0.46 16.17
C LEU A 57 14.79 -0.46 14.80
N PRO A 58 14.46 0.72 14.26
CA PRO A 58 13.90 0.83 12.90
C PRO A 58 14.76 0.15 11.83
N ALA A 59 16.08 0.28 11.96
CA ALA A 59 17.05 -0.34 11.06
C ALA A 59 16.99 -1.88 11.03
N ASP A 60 16.45 -2.49 12.07
CA ASP A 60 16.29 -3.94 12.17
C ASP A 60 14.87 -4.37 11.82
N ALA A 61 13.87 -3.57 12.19
CA ALA A 61 12.46 -3.87 11.97
C ALA A 61 12.07 -3.80 10.50
N TRP A 62 12.43 -2.70 9.82
CA TRP A 62 12.00 -2.49 8.44
C TRP A 62 12.53 -3.53 7.46
N PRO A 63 13.82 -3.93 7.46
CA PRO A 63 14.31 -4.98 6.57
C PRO A 63 13.53 -6.29 6.68
N ALA A 64 13.20 -6.71 7.92
CA ALA A 64 12.41 -7.92 8.14
C ALA A 64 10.97 -7.77 7.61
N LEU A 65 10.31 -6.64 7.89
CA LEU A 65 8.96 -6.37 7.36
C LEU A 65 8.96 -6.31 5.83
N ALA A 66 9.97 -5.68 5.23
CA ALA A 66 10.11 -5.59 3.78
C ALA A 66 10.33 -6.97 3.14
N GLU A 67 11.16 -7.82 3.75
CA GLU A 67 11.34 -9.21 3.32
C GLU A 67 10.02 -9.98 3.34
N GLY A 68 9.27 -9.88 4.44
CA GLY A 68 7.97 -10.53 4.55
C GLY A 68 6.92 -9.98 3.59
N LEU A 69 6.92 -8.67 3.33
CA LEU A 69 6.07 -8.06 2.31
C LEU A 69 6.41 -8.56 0.90
N MET A 70 7.67 -8.89 0.64
CA MET A 70 8.12 -9.46 -0.64
C MET A 70 7.92 -10.97 -0.73
N GLY A 71 7.45 -11.62 0.32
CA GLY A 71 7.08 -13.04 0.34
C GLY A 71 5.96 -13.39 -0.67
N ALA A 72 5.73 -14.69 -0.85
CA ALA A 72 4.71 -15.22 -1.76
C ALA A 72 3.28 -14.91 -1.28
N VAL A 73 3.06 -14.93 0.05
CA VAL A 73 1.76 -14.64 0.69
C VAL A 73 1.98 -13.69 1.89
N PRO A 74 2.18 -12.38 1.65
CA PRO A 74 2.53 -11.41 2.68
C PRO A 74 1.51 -11.33 3.83
N SER A 75 0.24 -11.59 3.54
CA SER A 75 -0.82 -11.58 4.56
C SER A 75 -0.56 -12.55 5.70
N ARG A 76 0.13 -13.68 5.45
CA ARG A 76 0.45 -14.66 6.49
C ARG A 76 1.38 -14.06 7.56
N MET A 77 2.43 -13.33 7.16
CA MET A 77 3.27 -12.58 8.11
C MET A 77 2.43 -11.63 8.96
N LEU A 78 1.59 -10.81 8.31
CA LEU A 78 0.76 -9.82 9.00
C LEU A 78 -0.25 -10.47 9.95
N ARG A 79 -0.83 -11.61 9.58
CA ARG A 79 -1.71 -12.40 10.46
C ARG A 79 -0.98 -12.98 11.67
N VAL A 80 0.23 -13.49 11.50
CA VAL A 80 1.07 -13.98 12.60
C VAL A 80 1.41 -12.83 13.56
N LEU A 81 1.85 -11.69 13.03
CA LEU A 81 2.14 -10.50 13.84
C LEU A 81 0.90 -10.00 14.59
N ARG A 82 -0.27 -10.07 13.95
CA ARG A 82 -1.54 -9.70 14.58
C ARG A 82 -1.93 -10.68 15.68
N ALA A 83 -1.86 -11.98 15.41
CA ALA A 83 -2.25 -13.03 16.35
C ALA A 83 -1.41 -13.03 17.63
N CYS A 84 -0.13 -12.64 17.56
CA CYS A 84 0.72 -12.50 18.74
C CYS A 84 0.74 -11.07 19.34
N GLY A 85 -0.06 -10.14 18.82
CA GLY A 85 -0.11 -8.74 19.29
C GLY A 85 1.03 -7.83 18.82
N ALA A 86 1.99 -8.37 18.07
CA ALA A 86 3.12 -7.60 17.54
C ALA A 86 2.71 -6.54 16.52
N LEU A 87 1.64 -6.79 15.72
CA LEU A 87 1.17 -5.83 14.74
C LEU A 87 0.75 -4.51 15.39
N GLY A 88 0.04 -4.56 16.50
CA GLY A 88 -0.38 -3.39 17.27
C GLY A 88 0.78 -2.60 17.88
N ARG A 89 1.95 -3.22 18.08
CA ARG A 89 3.18 -2.55 18.55
C ARG A 89 3.98 -1.92 17.40
N LEU A 90 4.09 -2.62 16.27
CA LEU A 90 4.89 -2.19 15.12
C LEU A 90 4.14 -1.23 14.21
N LEU A 91 2.89 -1.55 13.91
CA LEU A 91 2.01 -0.85 12.97
C LEU A 91 0.61 -0.68 13.56
N PRO A 92 0.44 0.09 14.65
CA PRO A 92 -0.87 0.30 15.28
C PRO A 92 -1.88 0.92 14.33
N GLU A 93 -1.42 1.71 13.35
CA GLU A 93 -2.27 2.33 12.33
C GLU A 93 -2.89 1.27 11.39
N LEU A 94 -2.18 0.17 11.14
CA LEU A 94 -2.69 -0.95 10.36
C LEU A 94 -3.62 -1.83 11.20
N GLU A 95 -3.24 -2.13 12.46
CA GLU A 95 -4.09 -2.88 13.39
C GLU A 95 -5.47 -2.21 13.54
N ALA A 96 -5.50 -0.88 13.59
CA ALA A 96 -6.73 -0.11 13.73
C ALA A 96 -7.68 -0.16 12.51
N LEU A 97 -7.28 -0.78 11.39
CA LEU A 97 -8.14 -0.99 10.22
C LEU A 97 -9.05 -2.22 10.36
N PHE A 98 -8.70 -3.16 11.24
CA PHE A 98 -9.54 -4.35 11.46
C PHE A 98 -10.81 -3.96 12.22
N GLY A 99 -11.94 -4.48 11.77
CA GLY A 99 -13.26 -4.10 12.26
C GLY A 99 -13.86 -2.87 11.60
N VAL A 100 -13.10 -2.14 10.76
CA VAL A 100 -13.61 -0.97 10.03
C VAL A 100 -14.30 -1.42 8.75
N PRO A 101 -15.61 -1.10 8.55
CA PRO A 101 -16.31 -1.49 7.34
C PRO A 101 -15.93 -0.61 6.15
N GLN A 102 -15.69 -1.22 5.00
CA GLN A 102 -15.43 -0.59 3.71
C GLN A 102 -16.52 -1.01 2.73
N SER A 103 -17.11 -0.05 1.99
CA SER A 103 -18.11 -0.33 0.95
C SER A 103 -17.58 -1.29 -0.10
N ALA A 104 -18.44 -2.22 -0.49
CA ALA A 104 -18.20 -3.20 -1.55
C ALA A 104 -19.51 -3.51 -2.27
N ASP A 105 -19.45 -4.25 -3.39
CA ASP A 105 -20.66 -4.59 -4.16
C ASP A 105 -21.39 -5.79 -3.54
N ASP A 106 -20.64 -6.90 -3.36
CA ASP A 106 -21.17 -8.15 -2.81
C ASP A 106 -20.04 -8.89 -2.04
N PRO A 107 -20.17 -9.04 -0.73
CA PRO A 107 -21.17 -8.43 0.16
C PRO A 107 -21.08 -6.89 0.17
N PRO A 108 -22.09 -6.15 0.61
CA PRO A 108 -22.14 -4.69 0.54
C PRO A 108 -21.09 -4.00 1.41
N SER A 109 -20.41 -4.74 2.25
CA SER A 109 -19.30 -4.25 3.08
C SER A 109 -18.28 -5.36 3.31
N VAL A 110 -17.01 -4.97 3.39
CA VAL A 110 -15.87 -5.83 3.76
C VAL A 110 -15.12 -5.19 4.93
N ASP A 111 -14.44 -6.02 5.73
CA ASP A 111 -13.49 -5.53 6.74
C ASP A 111 -12.27 -4.92 6.03
N LEU A 112 -11.91 -3.68 6.39
CA LEU A 112 -10.86 -2.94 5.72
C LEU A 112 -9.47 -3.52 6.00
N GLY A 113 -9.19 -3.99 7.22
CA GLY A 113 -7.95 -4.68 7.54
C GLY A 113 -7.78 -5.95 6.71
N GLU A 114 -8.83 -6.77 6.63
CA GLU A 114 -8.83 -7.96 5.78
C GLU A 114 -8.72 -7.63 4.28
N HIS A 115 -9.31 -6.51 3.85
CA HIS A 115 -9.16 -6.02 2.48
C HIS A 115 -7.70 -5.67 2.18
N VAL A 116 -7.02 -4.93 3.06
CA VAL A 116 -5.60 -4.59 2.90
C VAL A 116 -4.72 -5.85 2.83
N LEU A 117 -5.00 -6.87 3.65
CA LEU A 117 -4.28 -8.15 3.56
C LEU A 117 -4.46 -8.82 2.17
N ARG A 118 -5.66 -8.80 1.63
CA ARG A 118 -5.91 -9.30 0.26
C ARG A 118 -5.21 -8.47 -0.80
N CYS A 119 -5.11 -7.14 -0.62
CA CYS A 119 -4.40 -6.26 -1.55
C CYS A 119 -2.93 -6.61 -1.66
N VAL A 120 -2.22 -6.84 -0.54
CA VAL A 120 -0.79 -7.20 -0.57
C VAL A 120 -0.56 -8.60 -1.14
N ASP A 121 -1.47 -9.54 -0.93
CA ASP A 121 -1.42 -10.87 -1.57
C ASP A 121 -1.67 -10.78 -3.08
N GLU A 122 -2.60 -9.92 -3.52
CA GLU A 122 -2.79 -9.64 -4.94
C GLU A 122 -1.53 -9.06 -5.58
N ALA A 123 -0.89 -8.09 -4.90
CA ALA A 123 0.36 -7.51 -5.36
C ALA A 123 1.49 -8.57 -5.42
N ALA A 124 1.54 -9.52 -4.49
CA ALA A 124 2.48 -10.63 -4.54
C ALA A 124 2.24 -11.52 -5.76
N ARG A 125 0.99 -11.89 -6.05
CA ARG A 125 0.61 -12.67 -7.25
C ARG A 125 0.98 -11.96 -8.55
N GLN A 126 0.92 -10.62 -8.57
CA GLN A 126 1.32 -9.79 -9.71
C GLN A 126 2.83 -9.50 -9.74
N GLN A 127 3.61 -10.05 -8.80
CA GLN A 127 5.05 -9.79 -8.66
C GLN A 127 5.38 -8.29 -8.55
N ALA A 128 4.47 -7.53 -7.97
CA ALA A 128 4.62 -6.08 -7.81
C ALA A 128 5.83 -5.72 -6.94
N PRO A 129 6.51 -4.59 -7.22
CA PRO A 129 7.67 -4.14 -6.46
C PRO A 129 7.29 -3.74 -5.02
N LEU A 130 8.30 -3.61 -4.16
CA LEU A 130 8.12 -3.28 -2.73
C LEU A 130 7.31 -1.98 -2.54
N ALA A 131 7.58 -0.95 -3.33
CA ALA A 131 6.87 0.33 -3.23
C ALA A 131 5.35 0.17 -3.43
N VAL A 132 4.91 -0.68 -4.37
CA VAL A 132 3.48 -0.98 -4.61
C VAL A 132 2.87 -1.71 -3.40
N ARG A 133 3.57 -2.73 -2.87
CA ARG A 133 3.09 -3.49 -1.70
C ARG A 133 3.01 -2.61 -0.45
N CYS A 134 4.00 -1.75 -0.26
CA CYS A 134 4.02 -0.76 0.81
C CYS A 134 2.89 0.27 0.67
N ALA A 135 2.64 0.78 -0.54
CA ALA A 135 1.55 1.72 -0.80
C ALA A 135 0.17 1.10 -0.51
N LEU A 136 -0.05 -0.17 -0.88
CA LEU A 136 -1.28 -0.90 -0.54
C LEU A 136 -1.46 -1.07 0.98
N LEU A 137 -0.36 -1.31 1.70
CA LEU A 137 -0.38 -1.44 3.15
C LEU A 137 -0.75 -0.13 3.85
N LEU A 138 -0.30 1.01 3.32
CA LEU A 138 -0.34 2.30 4.02
C LEU A 138 -1.40 3.28 3.53
N SER A 139 -1.84 3.19 2.28
CA SER A 139 -2.75 4.20 1.69
C SER A 139 -4.13 4.28 2.36
N GLN A 140 -4.53 3.25 3.10
CA GLN A 140 -5.83 3.17 3.76
C GLN A 140 -5.81 3.56 5.25
N VAL A 141 -4.64 3.80 5.87
CA VAL A 141 -4.51 3.99 7.34
C VAL A 141 -5.28 5.19 7.88
N GLY A 142 -5.60 6.17 7.04
CA GLY A 142 -6.44 7.32 7.41
C GLY A 142 -7.92 6.98 7.62
N LYS A 143 -8.37 5.79 7.25
CA LYS A 143 -9.76 5.35 7.38
C LYS A 143 -10.08 4.78 8.76
N ALA A 144 -9.07 4.40 9.55
CA ALA A 144 -9.23 3.77 10.86
C ALA A 144 -10.13 4.58 11.83
N ASP A 145 -9.99 5.92 11.86
CA ASP A 145 -10.75 6.79 12.77
C ASP A 145 -11.93 7.46 12.06
N SER A 146 -12.53 6.80 11.11
CA SER A 146 -13.74 7.33 10.50
C SER A 146 -14.88 7.31 11.50
N PRO A 147 -15.63 8.42 11.68
CA PRO A 147 -16.73 8.47 12.63
C PRO A 147 -17.75 7.36 12.35
N PRO A 148 -18.22 6.62 13.37
CA PRO A 148 -19.13 5.48 13.19
C PRO A 148 -20.41 5.83 12.44
N GLU A 149 -20.93 7.04 12.64
CA GLU A 149 -22.15 7.54 12.00
C GLU A 149 -22.03 7.75 10.50
N HIS A 150 -20.80 7.76 9.97
CA HIS A 150 -20.55 7.95 8.54
C HIS A 150 -20.15 6.65 7.83
N LEU A 151 -19.90 5.58 8.59
CA LEU A 151 -19.49 4.32 7.99
C LEU A 151 -20.61 3.74 7.09
N PRO A 152 -20.25 3.16 5.97
CA PRO A 152 -18.91 2.79 5.49
C PRO A 152 -18.21 3.88 4.64
N PHE A 153 -18.58 5.15 4.78
CA PHE A 153 -17.94 6.27 4.07
C PHE A 153 -16.84 6.91 4.93
N HIS A 154 -15.68 7.17 4.33
CA HIS A 154 -14.47 7.60 5.06
C HIS A 154 -14.13 9.07 4.76
N TYR A 155 -15.03 9.98 5.13
CA TYR A 155 -14.79 11.41 4.92
C TYR A 155 -13.47 11.87 5.55
N ARG A 156 -12.73 12.73 4.82
CA ARG A 156 -11.47 13.35 5.25
C ARG A 156 -10.37 12.33 5.63
N HIS A 157 -10.44 11.09 5.11
CA HIS A 157 -9.42 10.08 5.40
C HIS A 157 -8.02 10.47 4.89
N MET A 158 -7.94 11.26 3.82
CA MET A 158 -6.65 11.76 3.29
C MET A 158 -5.95 12.69 4.29
N GLU A 159 -6.71 13.58 4.95
CA GLU A 159 -6.16 14.49 5.96
C GLU A 159 -5.62 13.74 7.18
N ARG A 160 -6.27 12.64 7.58
CA ARG A 160 -5.82 11.77 8.67
C ARG A 160 -4.70 10.82 8.23
N GLY A 161 -4.73 10.38 6.98
CA GLY A 161 -3.79 9.41 6.43
C GLY A 161 -2.38 9.95 6.26
N LEU A 162 -2.22 11.17 5.74
CA LEU A 162 -0.93 11.76 5.47
C LEU A 162 0.01 11.80 6.71
N PRO A 163 -0.39 12.36 7.85
CA PRO A 163 0.46 12.38 9.03
C PRO A 163 0.77 10.98 9.58
N ARG A 164 -0.13 10.01 9.40
CA ARG A 164 0.09 8.62 9.79
C ARG A 164 1.14 7.93 8.93
N ILE A 165 1.06 8.08 7.61
CA ILE A 165 2.10 7.56 6.71
C ILE A 165 3.46 8.15 7.07
N GLN A 166 3.52 9.45 7.34
CA GLN A 166 4.75 10.13 7.76
C GLN A 166 5.28 9.61 9.10
N ALA A 167 4.39 9.38 10.07
CA ALA A 167 4.76 8.83 11.38
C ALA A 167 5.31 7.39 11.25
N ILE A 168 4.66 6.54 10.44
CA ILE A 168 5.15 5.18 10.14
C ILE A 168 6.52 5.25 9.46
N ALA A 169 6.65 6.13 8.46
CA ALA A 169 7.90 6.30 7.73
C ALA A 169 9.06 6.71 8.64
N GLY A 170 8.86 7.68 9.54
CA GLY A 170 9.86 8.11 10.51
C GLY A 170 10.17 7.04 11.56
N ARG A 171 9.14 6.33 12.04
CA ARG A 171 9.28 5.28 13.06
C ARG A 171 10.01 4.04 12.53
N LEU A 172 9.80 3.64 11.30
CA LEU A 172 10.38 2.43 10.71
C LEU A 172 11.52 2.70 9.73
N GLY A 173 11.79 3.94 9.36
CA GLY A 173 12.82 4.28 8.37
C GLY A 173 12.47 3.80 6.96
N LEU A 174 11.23 4.01 6.51
CA LEU A 174 10.80 3.55 5.19
C LEU A 174 11.57 4.25 4.05
N PRO A 175 11.86 3.54 2.94
CA PRO A 175 12.42 4.13 1.73
C PRO A 175 11.52 5.24 1.17
N ALA A 176 12.16 6.26 0.60
CA ALA A 176 11.46 7.45 0.09
C ALA A 176 10.47 7.13 -1.03
N ASP A 177 10.77 6.16 -1.89
CA ASP A 177 9.89 5.70 -2.97
C ASP A 177 8.64 4.99 -2.44
N CYS A 178 8.75 4.22 -1.36
CA CYS A 178 7.62 3.60 -0.66
C CYS A 178 6.69 4.67 -0.07
N VAL A 179 7.25 5.69 0.57
CA VAL A 179 6.48 6.80 1.16
C VAL A 179 5.82 7.64 0.07
N ASP A 180 6.55 8.00 -0.98
CA ASP A 180 6.05 8.80 -2.10
C ASP A 180 4.87 8.12 -2.80
N LEU A 181 4.97 6.83 -3.07
CA LEU A 181 3.88 6.07 -3.70
C LEU A 181 2.69 5.88 -2.76
N ALA A 182 2.91 5.65 -1.45
CA ALA A 182 1.83 5.52 -0.47
C ALA A 182 1.03 6.83 -0.34
N VAL A 183 1.70 7.98 -0.31
CA VAL A 183 1.06 9.29 -0.28
C VAL A 183 0.32 9.58 -1.60
N LEU A 184 0.91 9.23 -2.74
CA LEU A 184 0.24 9.35 -4.03
C LEU A 184 -1.03 8.49 -4.08
N ALA A 185 -0.96 7.24 -3.64
CA ALA A 185 -2.12 6.34 -3.59
C ALA A 185 -3.20 6.85 -2.62
N LEU A 186 -2.83 7.37 -1.44
CA LEU A 186 -3.76 7.99 -0.50
C LEU A 186 -4.62 9.07 -1.17
N HIS A 187 -4.00 9.90 -2.02
CA HIS A 187 -4.70 11.03 -2.65
C HIS A 187 -5.44 10.67 -3.93
N GLU A 188 -4.96 9.71 -4.70
CA GLU A 188 -5.44 9.49 -6.07
C GLU A 188 -6.18 8.18 -6.32
N LEU A 189 -6.08 7.18 -5.43
CA LEU A 189 -6.68 5.86 -5.64
C LEU A 189 -8.18 5.93 -5.97
N GLU A 190 -8.95 6.67 -5.19
CA GLU A 190 -10.40 6.81 -5.42
C GLU A 190 -10.71 7.57 -6.72
N ARG A 191 -9.86 8.53 -7.12
CA ARG A 191 -10.00 9.24 -8.40
C ARG A 191 -9.70 8.33 -9.58
N VAL A 192 -8.65 7.51 -9.48
CA VAL A 192 -8.31 6.51 -10.50
C VAL A 192 -9.45 5.52 -10.70
N HIS A 193 -10.09 5.08 -9.62
CA HIS A 193 -11.27 4.19 -9.72
C HIS A 193 -12.45 4.82 -10.46
N ARG A 194 -12.55 6.15 -10.44
CA ARG A 194 -13.60 6.92 -11.16
C ARG A 194 -13.15 7.48 -12.51
N ALA A 195 -11.97 7.11 -13.01
CA ALA A 195 -11.41 7.66 -14.24
C ALA A 195 -12.32 7.52 -15.47
N ALA A 196 -13.11 6.44 -15.54
CA ALA A 196 -14.06 6.22 -16.64
C ALA A 196 -15.24 7.22 -16.66
N GLU A 197 -15.45 7.97 -15.58
CA GLU A 197 -16.52 8.98 -15.45
C GLU A 197 -15.99 10.40 -15.73
N MET A 198 -14.68 10.55 -15.91
CA MET A 198 -14.04 11.85 -16.10
C MET A 198 -14.08 12.30 -17.55
N ARG A 199 -14.17 13.60 -17.79
CA ARG A 199 -13.97 14.22 -19.11
C ARG A 199 -12.48 14.27 -19.46
N ALA A 200 -12.15 14.38 -20.74
CA ALA A 200 -10.77 14.40 -21.24
C ALA A 200 -9.88 15.44 -20.52
N GLY A 201 -10.34 16.66 -20.36
CA GLY A 201 -9.60 17.71 -19.61
C GLY A 201 -9.34 17.35 -18.15
N SER A 202 -10.31 16.68 -17.48
CA SER A 202 -10.12 16.20 -16.10
C SER A 202 -9.12 15.04 -16.02
N LEU A 203 -9.09 14.17 -17.04
CA LEU A 203 -8.07 13.12 -17.14
C LEU A 203 -6.68 13.72 -17.33
N VAL A 204 -6.52 14.73 -18.20
CA VAL A 204 -5.24 15.44 -18.37
C VAL A 204 -4.80 16.07 -17.06
N ALA A 205 -5.68 16.79 -16.37
CA ALA A 205 -5.36 17.39 -15.08
C ALA A 205 -4.96 16.35 -14.03
N MET A 206 -5.55 15.15 -14.06
CA MET A 206 -5.13 14.04 -13.20
C MET A 206 -3.76 13.52 -13.60
N LEU A 207 -3.49 13.27 -14.89
CA LEU A 207 -2.19 12.81 -15.39
C LEU A 207 -1.05 13.79 -15.04
N GLU A 208 -1.30 15.10 -15.15
CA GLU A 208 -0.35 16.13 -14.72
C GLU A 208 -0.11 16.08 -13.20
N ARG A 209 -1.16 15.96 -12.40
CA ARG A 209 -1.07 15.94 -10.95
C ARG A 209 -0.32 14.70 -10.42
N VAL A 210 -0.49 13.55 -11.08
CA VAL A 210 0.26 12.32 -10.72
C VAL A 210 1.65 12.26 -11.36
N ASP A 211 2.01 13.30 -12.11
CA ASP A 211 3.30 13.43 -12.79
C ASP A 211 3.56 12.29 -13.81
N ALA A 212 2.48 11.86 -14.50
CA ALA A 212 2.51 10.72 -15.40
C ALA A 212 3.51 10.88 -16.56
N PHE A 213 3.73 12.12 -17.00
CA PHE A 213 4.58 12.42 -18.16
C PHE A 213 6.08 12.44 -17.81
N ALA A 214 6.45 13.01 -16.66
CA ALA A 214 7.84 13.09 -16.22
C ALA A 214 8.27 11.83 -15.44
N ARG A 215 7.32 11.13 -14.77
CA ARG A 215 7.59 9.95 -13.94
C ARG A 215 6.71 8.76 -14.32
N PRO A 216 6.79 8.26 -15.57
CA PRO A 216 5.89 7.22 -16.07
C PRO A 216 5.99 5.90 -15.28
N GLY A 217 7.15 5.56 -14.73
CA GLY A 217 7.32 4.38 -13.86
C GLY A 217 6.44 4.50 -12.61
N ARG A 218 6.51 5.64 -11.91
CA ARG A 218 5.70 5.93 -10.72
C ARG A 218 4.18 5.93 -11.03
N PHE A 219 3.81 6.47 -12.19
CA PHE A 219 2.43 6.40 -12.64
C PHE A 219 1.95 4.97 -12.88
N ASN A 220 2.77 4.12 -13.50
CA ASN A 220 2.44 2.70 -13.66
C ASN A 220 2.34 1.97 -12.32
N ASP A 221 3.19 2.30 -11.34
CA ASP A 221 3.10 1.76 -9.98
C ASP A 221 1.80 2.18 -9.29
N LEU A 222 1.34 3.43 -9.46
CA LEU A 222 0.02 3.86 -8.99
C LEU A 222 -1.11 3.04 -9.63
N LEU A 223 -1.05 2.79 -10.93
CA LEU A 223 -2.04 1.96 -11.62
C LEU A 223 -2.02 0.51 -11.13
N ALA A 224 -0.84 -0.02 -10.80
CA ALA A 224 -0.70 -1.34 -10.19
C ALA A 224 -1.33 -1.39 -8.79
N VAL A 225 -1.12 -0.36 -7.95
CA VAL A 225 -1.81 -0.22 -6.64
C VAL A 225 -3.32 -0.27 -6.84
N CYS A 226 -3.87 0.55 -7.74
CA CYS A 226 -5.31 0.60 -7.98
C CYS A 226 -5.88 -0.73 -8.54
N ALA A 227 -5.12 -1.41 -9.38
CA ALA A 227 -5.53 -2.70 -9.93
C ALA A 227 -5.55 -3.80 -8.87
N CYS A 228 -4.55 -3.82 -7.95
CA CYS A 228 -4.50 -4.76 -6.83
C CYS A 228 -5.63 -4.48 -5.84
N ASP A 229 -5.88 -3.23 -5.48
CA ASP A 229 -7.01 -2.84 -4.63
C ASP A 229 -8.35 -3.31 -5.22
N TYR A 230 -8.60 -3.05 -6.51
CA TYR A 230 -9.81 -3.48 -7.20
C TYR A 230 -10.00 -5.00 -7.17
N ARG A 231 -8.93 -5.77 -7.44
CA ARG A 231 -8.99 -7.24 -7.49
C ARG A 231 -9.08 -7.89 -6.11
N ALA A 232 -8.69 -7.19 -5.05
CA ALA A 232 -8.79 -7.66 -3.67
C ALA A 232 -10.23 -7.74 -3.15
N TYR A 233 -11.19 -7.10 -3.82
CA TYR A 233 -12.61 -7.27 -3.49
C TYR A 233 -13.12 -8.65 -3.87
N PRO A 234 -14.08 -9.23 -3.11
CA PRO A 234 -14.66 -10.54 -3.40
C PRO A 234 -15.17 -10.63 -4.86
N GLY A 235 -14.94 -11.77 -5.48
CA GLY A 235 -15.38 -12.02 -6.86
C GLY A 235 -14.65 -11.25 -7.96
N ARG A 236 -13.59 -10.49 -7.66
CA ARG A 236 -12.88 -9.67 -8.64
C ARG A 236 -11.45 -10.13 -8.96
N ALA A 237 -10.92 -11.16 -8.30
CA ALA A 237 -9.52 -11.59 -8.40
C ALA A 237 -9.03 -11.85 -9.84
N SER A 238 -9.90 -12.38 -10.72
CA SER A 238 -9.58 -12.66 -12.13
C SER A 238 -10.04 -11.57 -13.10
N ARG A 239 -10.64 -10.47 -12.60
CA ARG A 239 -11.18 -9.44 -13.47
C ARG A 239 -10.09 -8.50 -14.00
N SER A 240 -10.23 -8.08 -15.26
CA SER A 240 -9.42 -7.00 -15.79
C SER A 240 -9.74 -5.68 -15.08
N TYR A 241 -8.77 -4.77 -15.05
CA TYR A 241 -8.96 -3.42 -14.52
C TYR A 241 -8.87 -2.40 -15.64
N PRO A 242 -10.01 -2.10 -16.32
CA PRO A 242 -10.00 -1.31 -17.56
C PRO A 242 -9.57 0.14 -17.35
N LYS A 243 -9.70 0.69 -16.11
CA LYS A 243 -9.26 2.06 -15.82
C LYS A 243 -7.75 2.24 -15.99
N ALA A 244 -6.93 1.22 -15.72
CA ALA A 244 -5.50 1.28 -15.98
C ALA A 244 -5.22 1.41 -17.48
N VAL A 245 -5.88 0.60 -18.30
CA VAL A 245 -5.74 0.65 -19.77
C VAL A 245 -6.18 2.01 -20.30
N LEU A 246 -7.33 2.53 -19.83
CA LEU A 246 -7.85 3.84 -20.22
C LEU A 246 -6.83 4.95 -19.92
N LEU A 247 -6.28 4.97 -18.71
CA LEU A 247 -5.34 6.00 -18.28
C LEU A 247 -3.98 5.88 -18.98
N GLN A 248 -3.50 4.67 -19.24
CA GLN A 248 -2.29 4.45 -20.05
C GLN A 248 -2.48 4.96 -21.48
N ARG A 249 -3.65 4.68 -22.12
CA ARG A 249 -3.97 5.21 -23.44
C ARG A 249 -4.05 6.74 -23.44
N ALA A 250 -4.66 7.34 -22.42
CA ALA A 250 -4.72 8.80 -22.28
C ALA A 250 -3.32 9.40 -22.12
N ALA A 251 -2.46 8.81 -21.31
CA ALA A 251 -1.08 9.27 -21.16
C ALA A 251 -0.28 9.13 -22.46
N GLN A 252 -0.45 8.00 -23.16
CA GLN A 252 0.21 7.76 -24.44
C GLN A 252 -0.24 8.73 -25.54
N ALA A 253 -1.53 9.10 -25.56
CA ALA A 253 -2.06 10.09 -26.53
C ALA A 253 -1.42 11.48 -26.34
N CYS A 254 -0.93 11.78 -25.13
CA CYS A 254 -0.22 13.02 -24.83
C CYS A 254 1.30 12.94 -25.10
N ALA A 255 1.84 11.77 -25.47
CA ALA A 255 3.27 11.61 -25.72
C ALA A 255 3.71 12.51 -26.89
N GLY A 256 4.83 13.22 -26.72
CA GLY A 256 5.34 14.18 -27.69
C GLY A 256 4.66 15.57 -27.66
N LEU A 257 3.54 15.71 -26.93
CA LEU A 257 2.96 17.03 -26.70
C LEU A 257 3.66 17.71 -25.51
N GLY A 258 4.48 18.68 -25.75
CA GLY A 258 5.25 19.40 -24.72
C GLY A 258 6.64 19.79 -25.18
N GLU A 259 7.06 19.35 -26.37
CA GLU A 259 8.34 19.73 -26.99
C GLU A 259 8.26 21.07 -27.75
N ALA A 260 7.04 21.61 -27.92
CA ALA A 260 6.82 22.89 -28.58
C ALA A 260 6.78 24.05 -27.56
N GLU A 261 7.27 25.24 -27.97
CA GLU A 261 7.13 26.49 -27.21
C GLU A 261 5.66 26.98 -27.23
N ILE A 262 4.79 26.33 -26.44
CA ILE A 262 3.38 26.70 -26.28
C ILE A 262 3.08 27.05 -24.83
N THR A 263 2.06 27.86 -24.61
CA THR A 263 1.62 28.19 -23.24
C THR A 263 1.09 26.96 -22.53
N SER A 264 1.13 26.96 -21.18
CA SER A 264 0.61 25.86 -20.37
C SER A 264 -0.86 25.54 -20.64
N ASP A 265 -1.69 26.54 -20.92
CA ASP A 265 -3.11 26.37 -21.21
C ASP A 265 -3.33 25.77 -22.62
N ALA A 266 -2.59 26.23 -23.62
CA ALA A 266 -2.64 25.66 -24.97
C ALA A 266 -2.15 24.20 -24.98
N LEU A 267 -1.14 23.88 -24.15
CA LEU A 267 -0.67 22.50 -23.99
C LEU A 267 -1.74 21.61 -23.36
N ARG A 268 -2.44 22.09 -22.33
CA ARG A 268 -3.55 21.35 -21.72
C ARG A 268 -4.70 21.10 -22.68
N GLU A 269 -5.05 22.11 -23.48
CA GLU A 269 -6.09 21.98 -24.50
C GLU A 269 -5.69 20.96 -25.57
N ALA A 270 -4.47 21.03 -26.09
CA ALA A 270 -3.94 20.06 -27.05
C ALA A 270 -3.94 18.63 -26.48
N ARG A 271 -3.54 18.43 -25.23
CA ARG A 271 -3.59 17.15 -24.53
C ARG A 271 -5.03 16.66 -24.38
N ALA A 272 -5.97 17.56 -24.00
CA ALA A 272 -7.38 17.19 -23.85
C ALA A 272 -8.01 16.73 -25.16
N LEU A 273 -7.70 17.39 -26.27
CA LEU A 273 -8.14 16.98 -27.60
C LEU A 273 -7.54 15.61 -27.99
N ALA A 274 -6.25 15.41 -27.78
CA ALA A 274 -5.60 14.12 -28.07
C ALA A 274 -6.19 12.98 -27.23
N VAL A 275 -6.48 13.21 -25.97
CA VAL A 275 -7.15 12.23 -25.10
C VAL A 275 -8.57 11.95 -25.57
N ALA A 276 -9.35 12.98 -25.92
CA ALA A 276 -10.70 12.82 -26.43
C ALA A 276 -10.73 11.98 -27.72
N ASP A 277 -9.81 12.26 -28.64
CA ASP A 277 -9.68 11.50 -29.90
C ASP A 277 -9.29 10.02 -29.63
N ALA A 278 -8.26 9.80 -28.80
CA ALA A 278 -7.77 8.45 -28.49
C ALA A 278 -8.77 7.56 -27.75
N LEU A 279 -9.66 8.15 -26.96
CA LEU A 279 -10.67 7.41 -26.18
C LEU A 279 -12.03 7.29 -26.88
N GLY A 280 -12.18 7.91 -28.05
CA GLY A 280 -13.40 7.91 -28.86
C GLY A 280 -14.34 9.07 -28.48
N SER A 281 -14.52 9.98 -29.40
CA SER A 281 -15.12 11.31 -29.22
C SER A 281 -16.58 11.32 -28.72
N ALA A 282 -17.35 10.28 -28.99
CA ALA A 282 -18.80 10.24 -28.67
C ALA A 282 -19.13 10.33 -27.17
N ARG A 283 -18.14 10.13 -26.29
CA ARG A 283 -18.30 10.13 -24.83
C ARG A 283 -17.70 11.38 -24.16
N TRP A 284 -16.93 12.17 -24.90
CA TRP A 284 -16.05 13.21 -24.35
C TRP A 284 -16.22 14.58 -25.01
N GLY A 285 -17.05 14.68 -26.01
CA GLY A 285 -17.46 15.93 -26.63
C GLY A 285 -18.69 16.47 -25.90
N ASP A 286 -18.54 17.61 -25.32
CA ASP A 286 -19.39 18.64 -24.67
C ASP A 286 -18.93 19.01 -23.28
#